data_a8ffbfe5524d2459929a8f264b6ddff7
#
_entry.id   a8ffbfe5524d2459929a8f264b6ddff7
#
_cell.length_a   1.000
_cell.length_b   1.000
_cell.length_c   1.000
_cell.angle_alpha   90.00
_cell.angle_beta   90.00
_cell.angle_gamma   90.00
#
_symmetry.space_group_name_H-M   'P 1'
#
loop_
_entity.id
_entity.type
_entity.pdbx_description
1 polymer ?
#
loop_
_entity_poly.entity_id
_entity_poly.type
_entity_poly.pdbx_seq_one_letter_code
_entity_poly.pdbx_strand_id
1 'polypeptide(L)'
;MAILLALTLVFAAGCSKNVEQPQTTPPETTAPATEAPETTAPETEPPLPKLETGTVQGDNIPAILCQLKKGDLVEVTGNPDDTHAAVKTEFGTGTMEMQLLRFAGEETPESWTGYARWNTGFFADYEMGGKAPTTLKTNTKVEVLEELEDCYLVTVDGKTGFVAKAQVSKWPIKSNSGSNDGGSSGGSSSGSSTGRDGGDIALAFYGKVQLLSNLTKTGSAQVRVDGAKVVLKYFNLGDTVQIVAEEGFAPELEGYLTILVDDTYAYIPQGWVHKDADPAFESWDGFAGYNCKLYDNYLLRGKEVKQISGNTAITVLWTAGDVSVIRVGDTIGYASTDTLRTTRIPAQKKQEDGGSSSGGSSGGGGGNEWTPPAL
;
A
#
# COMPACT_ATOMS: atom_id res chain seq x y z
N MET A 1 26.61 -13.79 -26.77
CA MET A 1 25.97 -13.28 -27.99
C MET A 1 25.28 -11.99 -27.56
N ALA A 2 25.98 -10.86 -27.71
CA ALA A 2 25.56 -9.55 -27.22
C ALA A 2 24.67 -8.89 -28.28
N ILE A 3 23.47 -8.49 -27.90
CA ILE A 3 22.57 -7.70 -28.74
C ILE A 3 22.64 -6.26 -28.25
N LEU A 4 23.31 -5.43 -29.07
CA LEU A 4 23.41 -3.99 -28.89
C LEU A 4 22.08 -3.36 -29.32
N LEU A 5 21.36 -2.71 -28.40
CA LEU A 5 20.19 -1.89 -28.75
C LEU A 5 20.65 -0.43 -28.84
N ALA A 6 20.72 0.10 -30.06
CA ALA A 6 21.00 1.51 -30.31
C ALA A 6 19.71 2.33 -30.21
N LEU A 7 19.69 3.24 -29.25
CA LEU A 7 18.59 4.22 -29.05
C LEU A 7 18.85 5.42 -29.99
N THR A 8 18.05 5.56 -31.06
CA THR A 8 18.06 6.73 -31.94
C THR A 8 17.03 7.76 -31.46
N LEU A 9 17.51 8.86 -30.89
CA LEU A 9 16.70 10.05 -30.63
C LEU A 9 16.44 10.80 -31.94
N VAL A 10 15.19 10.91 -32.34
CA VAL A 10 14.75 11.77 -33.46
C VAL A 10 14.24 13.09 -32.91
N PHE A 11 15.03 14.17 -33.08
CA PHE A 11 14.56 15.53 -32.88
C PHE A 11 13.86 16.02 -34.16
N ALA A 12 12.58 16.31 -34.09
CA ALA A 12 11.85 17.01 -35.12
C ALA A 12 11.95 18.54 -34.85
N ALA A 13 12.74 19.23 -35.64
CA ALA A 13 12.73 20.68 -35.70
C ALA A 13 11.91 21.14 -36.92
N GLY A 14 10.99 22.05 -36.66
CA GLY A 14 9.98 22.55 -37.56
C GLY A 14 10.50 23.42 -38.71
N CYS A 15 9.70 23.43 -39.75
CA CYS A 15 9.85 24.20 -40.98
C CYS A 15 9.81 25.70 -40.79
N SER A 16 10.69 26.43 -41.52
CA SER A 16 10.41 27.76 -42.00
C SER A 16 10.88 27.87 -43.43
N LYS A 17 9.95 28.23 -44.33
CA LYS A 17 10.20 28.47 -45.75
C LYS A 17 10.87 29.80 -45.94
N ASN A 18 11.91 29.89 -46.75
CA ASN A 18 12.16 31.03 -47.61
C ASN A 18 12.74 30.58 -48.95
N VAL A 19 12.07 31.03 -49.99
CA VAL A 19 12.39 30.86 -51.40
C VAL A 19 13.28 32.02 -51.84
N GLU A 20 14.45 31.77 -52.38
CA GLU A 20 15.07 32.66 -53.36
C GLU A 20 15.99 31.89 -54.32
N GLN A 21 15.99 32.37 -55.56
CA GLN A 21 16.39 31.79 -56.82
C GLN A 21 17.91 31.86 -57.10
N PRO A 22 18.41 31.25 -58.19
CA PRO A 22 19.75 30.69 -58.25
C PRO A 22 20.78 31.65 -58.90
N GLN A 23 22.01 31.62 -58.39
CA GLN A 23 23.16 32.14 -59.12
C GLN A 23 24.10 30.96 -59.46
N THR A 24 24.28 30.74 -60.78
CA THR A 24 25.25 29.87 -61.38
C THR A 24 26.66 30.47 -61.27
N THR A 25 27.61 29.73 -60.70
CA THR A 25 29.07 29.97 -60.83
C THR A 25 29.75 28.62 -61.16
N PRO A 26 30.83 28.61 -61.96
CA PRO A 26 31.40 27.42 -62.58
C PRO A 26 32.18 26.56 -61.59
N PRO A 27 32.43 25.29 -61.96
CA PRO A 27 33.02 24.30 -61.02
C PRO A 27 34.51 24.50 -60.86
N GLU A 28 34.95 24.74 -59.63
CA GLU A 28 36.33 24.66 -59.21
C GLU A 28 36.68 23.20 -58.85
N THR A 29 37.53 22.58 -59.59
CA THR A 29 38.01 21.22 -59.39
C THR A 29 38.96 21.21 -58.19
N THR A 30 38.45 20.84 -57.03
CA THR A 30 39.30 20.56 -55.85
C THR A 30 39.51 19.06 -55.73
N ALA A 31 40.76 18.65 -55.70
CA ALA A 31 41.20 17.27 -55.49
C ALA A 31 40.68 16.71 -54.15
N PRO A 32 40.32 15.43 -54.06
CA PRO A 32 39.85 14.83 -52.81
C PRO A 32 41.00 14.78 -51.80
N ALA A 33 40.85 15.53 -50.70
CA ALA A 33 41.66 15.34 -49.52
C ALA A 33 41.30 13.96 -48.92
N THR A 34 42.27 13.06 -48.91
CA THR A 34 42.16 11.79 -48.19
C THR A 34 42.14 12.08 -46.70
N GLU A 35 40.93 12.11 -46.12
CA GLU A 35 40.76 12.10 -44.68
C GLU A 35 41.34 10.80 -44.10
N ALA A 36 42.30 10.94 -43.21
CA ALA A 36 42.84 9.83 -42.43
C ALA A 36 41.68 9.27 -41.57
N PRO A 37 41.56 7.94 -41.40
CA PRO A 37 40.53 7.35 -40.56
C PRO A 37 40.72 7.87 -39.13
N GLU A 38 39.67 8.59 -38.64
CA GLU A 38 39.60 8.92 -37.21
C GLU A 38 39.58 7.62 -36.43
N THR A 39 40.64 7.39 -35.69
CA THR A 39 40.71 6.29 -34.71
C THR A 39 39.78 6.67 -33.59
N THR A 40 38.52 6.18 -33.63
CA THR A 40 37.60 6.23 -32.50
C THR A 40 38.29 5.56 -31.30
N ALA A 41 38.55 6.33 -30.27
CA ALA A 41 39.03 5.78 -29.00
C ALA A 41 38.03 4.72 -28.53
N PRO A 42 38.49 3.59 -27.97
CA PRO A 42 37.58 2.58 -27.46
C PRO A 42 36.64 3.23 -26.42
N GLU A 43 35.35 3.12 -26.64
CA GLU A 43 34.30 3.55 -25.74
C GLU A 43 34.55 2.81 -24.41
N THR A 44 34.99 3.53 -23.39
CA THR A 44 35.25 2.96 -22.06
C THR A 44 33.88 2.55 -21.52
N GLU A 45 33.67 1.26 -21.32
CA GLU A 45 32.46 0.75 -20.65
C GLU A 45 32.26 1.50 -19.33
N PRO A 46 31.04 1.96 -19.02
CA PRO A 46 30.77 2.63 -17.75
C PRO A 46 31.15 1.69 -16.60
N PRO A 47 31.76 2.22 -15.53
CA PRO A 47 32.14 1.42 -14.39
C PRO A 47 30.92 0.70 -13.81
N LEU A 48 31.09 -0.58 -13.44
CA LEU A 48 30.04 -1.34 -12.78
C LEU A 48 29.69 -0.69 -11.44
N PRO A 49 28.42 -0.63 -11.05
CA PRO A 49 28.01 -0.01 -9.79
C PRO A 49 28.60 -0.80 -8.59
N LYS A 50 28.96 -0.06 -7.54
CA LYS A 50 29.35 -0.67 -6.28
C LYS A 50 28.15 -1.38 -5.65
N LEU A 51 28.32 -2.67 -5.33
CA LEU A 51 27.32 -3.47 -4.68
C LEU A 51 27.67 -3.71 -3.20
N GLU A 52 26.68 -3.60 -2.34
CA GLU A 52 26.71 -3.98 -0.93
C GLU A 52 25.74 -5.12 -0.69
N THR A 53 25.98 -5.89 0.37
CA THR A 53 25.08 -6.98 0.73
C THR A 53 24.17 -6.55 1.86
N GLY A 54 22.94 -7.06 1.85
CA GLY A 54 21.97 -6.91 2.94
C GLY A 54 21.08 -8.13 3.06
N THR A 55 20.45 -8.26 4.22
CA THR A 55 19.55 -9.37 4.55
C THR A 55 18.13 -8.86 4.74
N VAL A 56 17.16 -9.52 4.12
CA VAL A 56 15.75 -9.18 4.22
C VAL A 56 15.19 -9.61 5.59
N GLN A 57 14.46 -8.71 6.24
CA GLN A 57 13.98 -8.85 7.62
C GLN A 57 12.47 -9.16 7.72
N GLY A 58 11.87 -9.64 6.64
CA GLY A 58 10.45 -10.01 6.62
C GLY A 58 10.12 -10.97 5.47
N ASP A 59 8.96 -11.62 5.57
CA ASP A 59 8.43 -12.50 4.52
C ASP A 59 7.57 -11.73 3.53
N ASN A 60 7.55 -12.16 2.27
CA ASN A 60 6.77 -11.57 1.18
C ASN A 60 7.08 -10.09 0.94
N ILE A 61 8.34 -9.67 1.12
CA ILE A 61 8.77 -8.31 0.82
C ILE A 61 8.97 -8.16 -0.69
N PRO A 62 8.23 -7.24 -1.37
CA PRO A 62 8.30 -7.13 -2.82
C PRO A 62 9.57 -6.42 -3.28
N ALA A 63 10.21 -6.97 -4.31
CA ALA A 63 11.13 -6.25 -5.17
C ALA A 63 10.34 -5.64 -6.33
N ILE A 64 10.18 -4.33 -6.34
CA ILE A 64 9.37 -3.59 -7.30
C ILE A 64 10.21 -3.25 -8.51
N LEU A 65 9.77 -3.66 -9.69
CA LEU A 65 10.41 -3.34 -10.96
C LEU A 65 10.18 -1.87 -11.34
N CYS A 66 8.93 -1.42 -11.24
CA CYS A 66 8.53 -0.04 -11.49
C CYS A 66 7.17 0.28 -10.83
N GLN A 67 6.87 1.58 -10.74
CA GLN A 67 5.53 2.07 -10.43
C GLN A 67 4.91 2.67 -11.69
N LEU A 68 3.65 2.36 -11.91
CA LEU A 68 2.87 2.82 -13.06
C LEU A 68 1.84 3.86 -12.62
N LYS A 69 1.42 4.68 -13.58
CA LYS A 69 0.39 5.71 -13.38
C LYS A 69 -0.94 5.24 -13.92
N LYS A 70 -2.01 5.81 -13.42
CA LYS A 70 -3.34 5.62 -14.00
C LYS A 70 -3.33 5.99 -15.49
N GLY A 71 -3.79 5.06 -16.31
CA GLY A 71 -3.84 5.24 -17.76
C GLY A 71 -2.68 4.59 -18.52
N ASP A 72 -1.59 4.24 -17.86
CA ASP A 72 -0.48 3.52 -18.50
C ASP A 72 -0.97 2.20 -19.10
N LEU A 73 -0.40 1.85 -20.25
CA LEU A 73 -0.71 0.60 -20.95
C LEU A 73 0.37 -0.43 -20.66
N VAL A 74 -0.06 -1.63 -20.30
CA VAL A 74 0.81 -2.80 -20.12
C VAL A 74 0.36 -3.96 -21.00
N GLU A 75 1.30 -4.81 -21.39
CA GLU A 75 1.01 -6.05 -22.07
C GLU A 75 0.87 -7.17 -21.03
N VAL A 76 -0.33 -7.71 -20.87
CA VAL A 76 -0.58 -8.88 -20.01
C VAL A 76 -0.24 -10.14 -20.80
N THR A 77 0.75 -10.88 -20.32
CA THR A 77 1.29 -12.08 -20.98
C THR A 77 0.73 -13.38 -20.42
N GLY A 78 0.12 -13.33 -19.24
CA GLY A 78 -0.49 -14.47 -18.57
C GLY A 78 -0.96 -14.15 -17.17
N ASN A 79 -1.50 -15.15 -16.48
CA ASN A 79 -1.93 -15.06 -15.09
C ASN A 79 -1.20 -16.13 -14.30
N PRO A 80 -0.22 -15.78 -13.45
CA PRO A 80 0.47 -16.74 -12.61
C PRO A 80 -0.46 -17.35 -11.54
N ASP A 81 -1.47 -16.60 -11.11
CA ASP A 81 -2.51 -17.05 -10.19
C ASP A 81 -3.84 -16.29 -10.43
N ASP A 82 -4.86 -16.52 -9.60
CA ASP A 82 -6.20 -15.94 -9.74
C ASP A 82 -6.23 -14.42 -9.43
N THR A 83 -5.21 -13.91 -8.75
CA THR A 83 -5.16 -12.51 -8.25
C THR A 83 -4.13 -11.66 -8.98
N HIS A 84 -3.16 -12.27 -9.66
CA HIS A 84 -2.07 -11.56 -10.32
C HIS A 84 -2.02 -11.82 -11.81
N ALA A 85 -1.57 -10.81 -12.54
CA ALA A 85 -1.24 -10.87 -13.96
C ALA A 85 0.27 -10.77 -14.15
N ALA A 86 0.83 -11.57 -15.05
CA ALA A 86 2.17 -11.38 -15.57
C ALA A 86 2.11 -10.24 -16.59
N VAL A 87 2.86 -9.16 -16.35
CA VAL A 87 2.86 -7.96 -17.19
C VAL A 87 4.25 -7.69 -17.73
N LYS A 88 4.30 -7.20 -18.97
CA LYS A 88 5.51 -6.73 -19.62
C LYS A 88 5.47 -5.20 -19.69
N THR A 89 6.54 -4.58 -19.23
CA THR A 89 6.78 -3.13 -19.26
C THR A 89 8.06 -2.82 -20.01
N GLU A 90 8.39 -1.56 -20.20
CA GLU A 90 9.69 -1.13 -20.74
C GLU A 90 10.87 -1.51 -19.82
N PHE A 91 10.63 -1.67 -18.51
CA PHE A 91 11.65 -2.03 -17.52
C PHE A 91 11.88 -3.54 -17.41
N GLY A 92 10.99 -4.36 -17.97
CA GLY A 92 11.07 -5.81 -17.90
C GLY A 92 9.72 -6.49 -17.71
N THR A 93 9.76 -7.74 -17.28
CA THR A 93 8.57 -8.54 -16.98
C THR A 93 8.45 -8.76 -15.48
N GLY A 94 7.25 -8.56 -14.95
CA GLY A 94 6.94 -8.77 -13.54
C GLY A 94 5.49 -9.18 -13.34
N THR A 95 5.02 -9.13 -12.12
CA THR A 95 3.62 -9.42 -11.76
C THR A 95 2.94 -8.20 -11.18
N MET A 96 1.64 -8.07 -11.41
CA MET A 96 0.80 -7.00 -10.90
C MET A 96 -0.55 -7.57 -10.45
N GLU A 97 -1.17 -7.00 -9.44
CA GLU A 97 -2.52 -7.37 -9.02
C GLU A 97 -3.52 -7.13 -10.16
N MET A 98 -4.29 -8.16 -10.49
CA MET A 98 -5.25 -8.12 -11.61
C MET A 98 -6.32 -7.06 -11.42
N GLN A 99 -6.73 -6.79 -10.19
CA GLN A 99 -7.69 -5.74 -9.87
C GLN A 99 -7.23 -4.32 -10.27
N LEU A 100 -5.92 -4.10 -10.43
CA LEU A 100 -5.36 -2.81 -10.84
C LEU A 100 -5.37 -2.61 -12.36
N LEU A 101 -5.82 -3.60 -13.12
CA LEU A 101 -5.86 -3.61 -14.58
C LEU A 101 -7.31 -3.50 -15.07
N ARG A 102 -7.49 -2.76 -16.16
CA ARG A 102 -8.72 -2.72 -16.96
C ARG A 102 -8.39 -3.18 -18.37
N PHE A 103 -9.03 -4.24 -18.80
CA PHE A 103 -8.84 -4.77 -20.14
C PHE A 103 -9.66 -4.02 -21.17
N ALA A 104 -9.25 -4.09 -22.43
CA ALA A 104 -9.98 -3.47 -23.54
C ALA A 104 -11.41 -4.01 -23.60
N GLY A 105 -12.40 -3.10 -23.68
CA GLY A 105 -13.81 -3.45 -23.69
C GLY A 105 -14.48 -3.49 -22.31
N GLU A 106 -13.73 -3.35 -21.22
CA GLU A 106 -14.31 -3.16 -19.89
C GLU A 106 -14.72 -1.69 -19.72
N GLU A 107 -15.95 -1.47 -19.25
CA GLU A 107 -16.50 -0.12 -19.03
C GLU A 107 -15.79 0.57 -17.86
N THR A 108 -15.54 1.87 -18.01
CA THR A 108 -15.13 2.72 -16.88
C THR A 108 -16.35 2.97 -16.00
N PRO A 109 -16.32 2.60 -14.70
CA PRO A 109 -17.46 2.83 -13.82
C PRO A 109 -17.75 4.32 -13.69
N GLU A 110 -19.04 4.67 -13.60
CA GLU A 110 -19.46 6.03 -13.29
C GLU A 110 -19.11 6.36 -11.83
N SER A 111 -18.58 7.58 -11.61
CA SER A 111 -18.35 8.06 -10.25
C SER A 111 -19.66 8.24 -9.49
N TRP A 112 -19.64 8.01 -8.18
CA TRP A 112 -20.81 8.19 -7.33
C TRP A 112 -20.44 8.80 -5.98
N THR A 113 -21.42 9.42 -5.32
CA THR A 113 -21.25 10.02 -4.01
C THR A 113 -21.41 8.99 -2.90
N GLY A 114 -20.40 8.86 -2.04
CA GLY A 114 -20.41 8.09 -0.80
C GLY A 114 -20.22 8.95 0.44
N TYR A 115 -20.30 8.30 1.61
CA TYR A 115 -20.13 8.92 2.92
C TYR A 115 -19.28 8.03 3.82
N ALA A 116 -18.29 8.60 4.51
CA ALA A 116 -17.52 7.88 5.53
C ALA A 116 -18.45 7.41 6.67
N ARG A 117 -18.39 6.12 7.03
CA ARG A 117 -19.33 5.52 8.02
C ARG A 117 -18.99 5.90 9.45
N TRP A 118 -17.69 6.01 9.76
CA TRP A 118 -17.14 6.45 11.05
C TRP A 118 -15.81 7.12 10.80
N ASN A 119 -14.98 7.33 11.83
CA ASN A 119 -13.65 7.86 11.63
C ASN A 119 -12.85 6.88 10.76
N THR A 120 -12.63 7.25 9.51
CA THR A 120 -12.18 6.39 8.42
C THR A 120 -10.79 6.81 7.98
N GLY A 121 -9.85 5.86 7.88
CA GLY A 121 -8.52 6.11 7.32
C GLY A 121 -8.60 6.51 5.84
N PHE A 122 -7.86 7.55 5.47
CA PHE A 122 -7.69 8.00 4.09
C PHE A 122 -6.20 7.87 3.75
N PHE A 123 -5.87 7.04 2.78
CA PHE A 123 -4.51 6.63 2.42
C PHE A 123 -4.13 7.16 1.05
N ALA A 124 -2.84 7.45 0.86
CA ALA A 124 -2.31 7.86 -0.44
C ALA A 124 -2.04 6.66 -1.37
N ASP A 125 -1.79 5.48 -0.80
CA ASP A 125 -1.46 4.23 -1.50
C ASP A 125 -2.63 3.23 -1.41
N TYR A 126 -2.89 2.49 -2.50
CA TYR A 126 -3.95 1.48 -2.58
C TYR A 126 -3.73 0.29 -1.62
N GLU A 127 -2.49 0.03 -1.24
CA GLU A 127 -2.15 -1.00 -0.26
C GLU A 127 -2.66 -0.65 1.15
N MET A 128 -2.94 0.63 1.43
CA MET A 128 -3.44 1.13 2.71
C MET A 128 -2.67 0.58 3.92
N GLY A 129 -1.37 0.36 3.75
CA GLY A 129 -0.50 -0.18 4.78
C GLY A 129 -0.19 0.84 5.88
N GLY A 130 0.01 0.36 7.11
CA GLY A 130 0.38 1.20 8.25
C GLY A 130 -0.73 2.11 8.75
N LYS A 131 -0.32 3.22 9.40
CA LYS A 131 -1.24 4.22 9.95
C LYS A 131 -1.72 5.19 8.87
N ALA A 132 -3.04 5.39 8.78
CA ALA A 132 -3.59 6.37 7.86
C ALA A 132 -3.07 7.78 8.15
N PRO A 133 -2.50 8.48 7.14
CA PRO A 133 -1.98 9.85 7.32
C PRO A 133 -3.09 10.87 7.61
N THR A 134 -4.31 10.57 7.20
CA THR A 134 -5.48 11.43 7.40
C THR A 134 -6.67 10.57 7.81
N THR A 135 -7.54 11.13 8.67
CA THR A 135 -8.77 10.48 9.09
C THR A 135 -9.98 11.32 8.65
N LEU A 136 -10.88 10.71 7.90
CA LEU A 136 -12.17 11.29 7.53
C LEU A 136 -13.17 11.12 8.66
N LYS A 137 -13.87 12.18 9.03
CA LYS A 137 -14.92 12.13 10.04
C LYS A 137 -16.15 11.41 9.51
N THR A 138 -16.98 10.87 10.39
CA THR A 138 -18.29 10.28 10.05
C THR A 138 -19.10 11.25 9.20
N ASN A 139 -19.75 10.72 8.16
CA ASN A 139 -20.52 11.49 7.18
C ASN A 139 -19.72 12.47 6.31
N THR A 140 -18.39 12.43 6.34
CA THR A 140 -17.60 13.13 5.32
C THR A 140 -18.02 12.61 3.94
N LYS A 141 -18.44 13.53 3.06
CA LYS A 141 -18.82 13.22 1.68
C LYS A 141 -17.57 12.88 0.88
N VAL A 142 -17.60 11.78 0.14
CA VAL A 142 -16.54 11.33 -0.75
C VAL A 142 -17.11 11.10 -2.16
N GLU A 143 -16.34 11.39 -3.19
CA GLU A 143 -16.65 10.97 -4.55
C GLU A 143 -15.87 9.70 -4.86
N VAL A 144 -16.57 8.60 -5.10
CA VAL A 144 -15.97 7.31 -5.44
C VAL A 144 -15.71 7.27 -6.93
N LEU A 145 -14.42 7.10 -7.31
CA LEU A 145 -13.96 7.11 -8.70
C LEU A 145 -13.75 5.71 -9.26
N GLU A 146 -13.26 4.78 -8.42
CA GLU A 146 -12.95 3.40 -8.79
C GLU A 146 -13.29 2.47 -7.62
N GLU A 147 -13.71 1.26 -7.96
CA GLU A 147 -13.92 0.18 -7.02
C GLU A 147 -12.84 -0.90 -7.25
N LEU A 148 -11.99 -1.12 -6.26
CA LEU A 148 -11.01 -2.21 -6.19
C LEU A 148 -11.57 -3.32 -5.30
N GLU A 149 -10.83 -4.39 -5.05
CA GLU A 149 -11.32 -5.53 -4.27
C GLU A 149 -11.67 -5.13 -2.83
N ASP A 150 -10.75 -4.50 -2.10
CA ASP A 150 -10.89 -4.16 -0.68
C ASP A 150 -11.13 -2.68 -0.41
N CYS A 151 -10.94 -1.81 -1.39
CA CYS A 151 -11.00 -0.37 -1.22
C CYS A 151 -11.68 0.35 -2.38
N TYR A 152 -11.99 1.61 -2.12
CA TYR A 152 -12.39 2.58 -3.13
C TYR A 152 -11.29 3.61 -3.33
N LEU A 153 -11.00 3.95 -4.59
CA LEU A 153 -10.32 5.19 -4.93
C LEU A 153 -11.34 6.32 -4.84
N VAL A 154 -11.10 7.29 -3.98
CA VAL A 154 -12.04 8.39 -3.73
C VAL A 154 -11.38 9.75 -3.83
N THR A 155 -12.19 10.78 -4.10
CA THR A 155 -11.78 12.19 -3.97
C THR A 155 -12.50 12.85 -2.81
N VAL A 156 -11.75 13.54 -1.96
CA VAL A 156 -12.24 14.33 -0.81
C VAL A 156 -11.54 15.67 -0.82
N ASP A 157 -12.29 16.78 -0.88
CA ASP A 157 -11.75 18.16 -0.88
C ASP A 157 -10.63 18.35 -1.91
N GLY A 158 -10.79 17.76 -3.10
CA GLY A 158 -9.83 17.86 -4.21
C GLY A 158 -8.58 16.98 -4.07
N LYS A 159 -8.48 16.17 -3.02
CA LYS A 159 -7.41 15.18 -2.84
C LYS A 159 -7.91 13.79 -3.19
N THR A 160 -7.13 13.05 -3.96
CA THR A 160 -7.42 11.65 -4.32
C THR A 160 -6.66 10.71 -3.40
N GLY A 161 -7.31 9.61 -3.00
CA GLY A 161 -6.72 8.59 -2.13
C GLY A 161 -7.65 7.39 -1.95
N PHE A 162 -7.32 6.51 -1.04
CA PHE A 162 -7.97 5.21 -0.86
C PHE A 162 -8.65 5.10 0.50
N VAL A 163 -9.80 4.43 0.51
CA VAL A 163 -10.61 4.18 1.71
C VAL A 163 -11.13 2.75 1.65
N ALA A 164 -11.06 2.01 2.76
CA ALA A 164 -11.59 0.65 2.80
C ALA A 164 -13.09 0.61 2.47
N LYS A 165 -13.53 -0.34 1.65
CA LYS A 165 -14.95 -0.47 1.22
C LYS A 165 -15.91 -0.53 2.39
N ALA A 166 -15.57 -1.29 3.42
CA ALA A 166 -16.42 -1.43 4.61
C ALA A 166 -16.70 -0.10 5.33
N GLN A 167 -15.88 0.92 5.08
CA GLN A 167 -15.93 2.22 5.73
C GLN A 167 -16.66 3.29 4.90
N VAL A 168 -17.24 2.95 3.74
CA VAL A 168 -18.00 3.86 2.90
C VAL A 168 -19.45 3.39 2.79
N SER A 169 -20.38 4.33 2.88
CA SER A 169 -21.82 4.12 2.72
C SER A 169 -22.35 4.96 1.55
N LYS A 170 -23.34 4.44 0.81
CA LYS A 170 -24.06 5.23 -0.20
C LYS A 170 -24.95 6.32 0.41
N TRP A 171 -25.26 6.20 1.71
CA TRP A 171 -26.16 7.11 2.42
C TRP A 171 -25.51 7.66 3.68
N PRO A 172 -25.79 8.92 4.06
CA PRO A 172 -25.34 9.45 5.33
C PRO A 172 -25.87 8.61 6.49
N ILE A 173 -25.00 8.38 7.49
CA ILE A 173 -25.42 7.67 8.71
C ILE A 173 -26.20 8.64 9.57
N LYS A 174 -27.42 8.26 9.94
CA LYS A 174 -28.21 9.02 10.91
C LYS A 174 -27.48 8.97 12.26
N SER A 175 -27.00 10.11 12.75
CA SER A 175 -26.54 10.21 14.13
C SER A 175 -27.77 10.02 15.02
N ASN A 176 -27.82 8.93 15.77
CA ASN A 176 -28.74 8.81 16.88
C ASN A 176 -28.23 9.74 18.00
N SER A 177 -28.35 11.05 17.80
CA SER A 177 -28.35 11.99 18.90
C SER A 177 -29.69 11.84 19.59
N GLY A 178 -29.84 10.77 20.34
CA GLY A 178 -30.94 10.64 21.29
C GLY A 178 -30.75 11.74 22.33
N SER A 179 -31.46 12.84 22.16
CA SER A 179 -31.79 13.72 23.27
C SER A 179 -32.50 12.84 24.31
N ASN A 180 -31.78 12.49 25.37
CA ASN A 180 -32.39 12.03 26.59
C ASN A 180 -33.11 13.22 27.23
N ASP A 181 -34.22 13.64 26.62
CA ASP A 181 -35.22 14.40 27.34
C ASP A 181 -35.94 13.40 28.24
N GLY A 182 -35.63 13.48 29.52
CA GLY A 182 -36.25 12.75 30.59
C GLY A 182 -37.77 13.04 30.60
N GLY A 183 -38.53 12.09 30.16
CA GLY A 183 -39.98 12.00 30.32
C GLY A 183 -40.31 10.68 30.97
N SER A 184 -40.32 10.70 32.31
CA SER A 184 -40.91 9.65 33.14
C SER A 184 -42.39 9.57 32.93
N SER A 185 -42.88 8.47 32.36
CA SER A 185 -44.26 8.01 32.65
C SER A 185 -44.30 6.49 32.49
N GLY A 186 -44.62 5.85 33.58
CA GLY A 186 -44.80 4.41 33.72
C GLY A 186 -46.01 3.94 32.88
N GLY A 187 -45.85 2.73 32.36
CA GLY A 187 -46.89 2.01 31.66
C GLY A 187 -46.42 0.57 31.43
N SER A 188 -46.71 -0.30 32.41
CA SER A 188 -46.70 -1.74 32.21
C SER A 188 -47.71 -2.13 31.15
N SER A 189 -47.27 -2.75 30.08
CA SER A 189 -48.10 -3.66 29.30
C SER A 189 -47.21 -4.75 28.70
N SER A 190 -47.43 -5.95 29.21
CA SER A 190 -47.10 -7.22 28.62
C SER A 190 -47.66 -7.31 27.21
N GLY A 191 -46.84 -7.54 26.21
CA GLY A 191 -47.28 -7.69 24.81
C GLY A 191 -46.22 -8.41 24.00
N SER A 192 -46.43 -9.70 23.85
CA SER A 192 -46.13 -10.55 22.70
C SER A 192 -44.90 -10.21 21.84
N SER A 193 -43.93 -11.05 21.93
CA SER A 193 -42.79 -11.20 20.97
C SER A 193 -43.31 -11.53 19.57
N THR A 194 -43.53 -10.55 18.74
CA THR A 194 -43.51 -10.76 17.29
C THR A 194 -42.08 -10.47 16.84
N GLY A 195 -41.44 -11.53 16.32
CA GLY A 195 -40.13 -11.44 15.66
C GLY A 195 -40.13 -10.30 14.66
N ARG A 196 -39.31 -9.31 14.91
CA ARG A 196 -38.82 -8.46 13.86
C ARG A 196 -37.73 -9.23 13.18
N ASP A 197 -38.07 -9.81 12.05
CA ASP A 197 -37.13 -10.09 10.99
C ASP A 197 -36.27 -8.84 10.82
N GLY A 198 -35.07 -8.89 11.38
CA GLY A 198 -33.96 -8.05 10.98
C GLY A 198 -33.69 -8.44 9.54
N GLY A 199 -34.45 -7.83 8.63
CA GLY A 199 -34.39 -8.14 7.22
C GLY A 199 -32.93 -8.11 6.76
N ASP A 200 -32.55 -9.20 6.21
CA ASP A 200 -31.41 -9.44 5.31
C ASP A 200 -31.42 -8.45 4.14
N ILE A 201 -31.21 -7.18 4.41
CA ILE A 201 -30.97 -6.17 3.36
C ILE A 201 -29.46 -6.11 3.01
N ALA A 202 -28.62 -6.77 3.80
CA ALA A 202 -27.17 -6.81 3.54
C ALA A 202 -26.75 -7.88 2.53
N LEU A 203 -27.58 -8.85 2.19
CA LEU A 203 -27.20 -9.98 1.31
C LEU A 203 -27.72 -9.88 -0.14
N ALA A 204 -28.50 -8.85 -0.49
CA ALA A 204 -29.08 -8.73 -1.82
C ALA A 204 -28.20 -8.01 -2.85
N PHE A 205 -27.00 -7.50 -2.46
CA PHE A 205 -26.07 -6.80 -3.36
C PHE A 205 -24.69 -7.42 -3.47
N TYR A 206 -24.49 -8.63 -2.98
CA TYR A 206 -23.47 -9.48 -3.58
C TYR A 206 -24.04 -9.99 -4.92
N GLY A 207 -24.09 -9.09 -5.88
CA GLY A 207 -24.07 -9.50 -7.27
C GLY A 207 -22.93 -10.49 -7.34
N LYS A 208 -23.20 -11.75 -7.70
CA LYS A 208 -22.21 -12.73 -8.03
C LYS A 208 -21.17 -12.01 -8.87
N VAL A 209 -20.03 -11.67 -8.27
CA VAL A 209 -18.79 -11.65 -9.03
C VAL A 209 -18.75 -13.08 -9.55
N GLN A 210 -19.17 -13.25 -10.78
CA GLN A 210 -18.93 -14.47 -11.50
C GLN A 210 -17.40 -14.53 -11.51
N LEU A 211 -16.86 -15.34 -10.61
CA LEU A 211 -15.54 -15.89 -10.75
C LEU A 211 -15.55 -16.48 -12.15
N LEU A 212 -15.08 -15.70 -13.12
CA LEU A 212 -14.75 -16.18 -14.46
C LEU A 212 -13.55 -17.09 -14.24
N SER A 213 -13.86 -18.29 -13.72
CA SER A 213 -12.93 -19.38 -13.56
C SER A 213 -12.21 -19.57 -14.88
N ASN A 214 -10.88 -19.43 -14.83
CA ASN A 214 -9.90 -19.99 -15.78
C ASN A 214 -9.81 -19.38 -17.18
N LEU A 215 -10.23 -18.14 -17.41
CA LEU A 215 -9.84 -17.43 -18.64
C LEU A 215 -8.54 -16.70 -18.35
N THR A 216 -7.44 -17.23 -18.88
CA THR A 216 -6.17 -16.49 -18.93
C THR A 216 -6.41 -15.22 -19.73
N LYS A 217 -6.55 -14.07 -19.03
CA LYS A 217 -6.67 -12.78 -19.69
C LYS A 217 -5.28 -12.36 -20.18
N THR A 218 -5.11 -12.24 -21.49
CA THR A 218 -3.89 -11.75 -22.11
C THR A 218 -4.20 -10.57 -23.02
N GLY A 219 -3.22 -9.75 -23.31
CA GLY A 219 -3.33 -8.61 -24.23
C GLY A 219 -3.09 -7.27 -23.54
N SER A 220 -3.48 -6.19 -24.19
CA SER A 220 -3.29 -4.84 -23.66
C SER A 220 -4.29 -4.53 -22.55
N ALA A 221 -3.78 -4.04 -21.43
CA ALA A 221 -4.60 -3.56 -20.32
C ALA A 221 -4.12 -2.18 -19.86
N GLN A 222 -5.04 -1.39 -19.30
CA GLN A 222 -4.79 -0.06 -18.77
C GLN A 222 -4.73 -0.10 -17.24
N VAL A 223 -3.76 0.60 -16.67
CA VAL A 223 -3.62 0.75 -15.23
C VAL A 223 -4.73 1.66 -14.67
N ARG A 224 -5.40 1.22 -13.60
CA ARG A 224 -6.59 1.88 -13.03
C ARG A 224 -6.27 2.97 -12.02
N VAL A 225 -5.12 2.89 -11.35
CA VAL A 225 -4.74 3.81 -10.26
C VAL A 225 -3.28 4.23 -10.40
N ASP A 226 -2.94 5.40 -9.83
CA ASP A 226 -1.56 5.84 -9.71
C ASP A 226 -0.82 5.01 -8.65
N GLY A 227 0.49 4.83 -8.85
CA GLY A 227 1.37 4.11 -7.93
C GLY A 227 1.21 2.58 -7.96
N ALA A 228 0.51 2.05 -8.97
CA ALA A 228 0.41 0.60 -9.18
C ALA A 228 1.78 -0.01 -9.38
N LYS A 229 2.12 -1.03 -8.58
CA LYS A 229 3.45 -1.63 -8.53
C LYS A 229 3.53 -2.85 -9.43
N VAL A 230 4.59 -2.92 -10.23
CA VAL A 230 4.98 -4.14 -10.93
C VAL A 230 6.06 -4.82 -10.10
N VAL A 231 5.79 -6.00 -9.59
CA VAL A 231 6.68 -6.76 -8.71
C VAL A 231 7.49 -7.75 -9.54
N LEU A 232 8.81 -7.65 -9.42
CA LEU A 232 9.74 -8.58 -10.06
C LEU A 232 9.80 -9.91 -9.30
N LYS A 233 9.91 -9.83 -7.96
CA LYS A 233 10.08 -10.98 -7.07
C LYS A 233 9.66 -10.61 -5.65
N TYR A 234 9.25 -11.61 -4.87
CA TYR A 234 9.07 -11.49 -3.42
C TYR A 234 10.25 -12.15 -2.70
N PHE A 235 10.74 -11.51 -1.66
CA PHE A 235 11.79 -11.99 -0.76
C PHE A 235 11.19 -12.43 0.58
N ASN A 236 11.87 -13.38 1.22
CA ASN A 236 11.49 -13.88 2.54
C ASN A 236 12.52 -13.49 3.60
N LEU A 237 12.15 -13.63 4.85
CA LEU A 237 13.03 -13.38 6.00
C LEU A 237 14.33 -14.20 5.87
N GLY A 238 15.45 -13.50 5.92
CA GLY A 238 16.78 -14.10 5.80
C GLY A 238 17.34 -14.19 4.37
N ASP A 239 16.54 -13.85 3.34
CA ASP A 239 17.06 -13.77 1.97
C ASP A 239 18.12 -12.67 1.86
N THR A 240 19.18 -12.95 1.08
CA THR A 240 20.24 -11.99 0.80
C THR A 240 19.92 -11.18 -0.45
N VAL A 241 20.16 -9.87 -0.39
CA VAL A 241 20.00 -8.94 -1.51
C VAL A 241 21.31 -8.19 -1.80
N GLN A 242 21.54 -7.88 -3.08
CA GLN A 242 22.62 -7.03 -3.53
C GLN A 242 22.12 -5.59 -3.68
N ILE A 243 22.61 -4.68 -2.86
CA ILE A 243 22.19 -3.27 -2.81
C ILE A 243 23.13 -2.45 -3.66
N VAL A 244 22.59 -1.61 -4.53
CA VAL A 244 23.39 -0.64 -5.30
C VAL A 244 23.76 0.52 -4.38
N ALA A 245 25.06 0.60 -4.04
CA ALA A 245 25.63 1.57 -3.09
C ALA A 245 26.53 2.59 -3.78
N GLU A 246 26.13 3.09 -4.94
CA GLU A 246 26.89 4.08 -5.69
C GLU A 246 26.65 5.48 -5.14
N GLU A 247 27.72 6.23 -4.89
CA GLU A 247 27.63 7.62 -4.47
C GLU A 247 26.96 8.44 -5.58
N GLY A 248 25.83 9.12 -5.23
CA GLY A 248 25.04 9.88 -6.19
C GLY A 248 23.95 9.10 -6.90
N PHE A 249 23.86 7.79 -6.70
CA PHE A 249 22.72 6.99 -7.18
C PHE A 249 21.55 7.18 -6.22
N ALA A 250 20.61 8.04 -6.60
CA ALA A 250 19.37 8.21 -5.86
C ALA A 250 18.35 7.17 -6.33
N PRO A 251 17.69 6.42 -5.41
CA PRO A 251 16.59 5.55 -5.81
C PRO A 251 15.46 6.41 -6.40
N GLU A 252 14.83 5.91 -7.46
CA GLU A 252 13.68 6.60 -8.09
C GLU A 252 12.44 6.61 -7.19
N LEU A 253 12.41 5.73 -6.18
CA LEU A 253 11.33 5.62 -5.22
C LEU A 253 11.80 6.00 -3.82
N GLU A 254 11.18 7.03 -3.24
CA GLU A 254 11.45 7.45 -1.87
C GLU A 254 11.11 6.33 -0.87
N GLY A 255 12.02 6.08 0.09
CA GLY A 255 11.85 5.01 1.10
C GLY A 255 12.22 3.61 0.61
N TYR A 256 12.80 3.50 -0.59
CA TYR A 256 13.26 2.24 -1.16
C TYR A 256 14.78 2.23 -1.35
N LEU A 257 15.36 1.05 -1.37
CA LEU A 257 16.73 0.79 -1.81
C LEU A 257 16.69 0.22 -3.22
N THR A 258 17.63 0.61 -4.06
CA THR A 258 17.85 -0.06 -5.34
C THR A 258 18.66 -1.33 -5.11
N ILE A 259 18.17 -2.43 -5.64
CA ILE A 259 18.80 -3.75 -5.57
C ILE A 259 19.01 -4.32 -6.97
N LEU A 260 19.94 -5.25 -7.09
CA LEU A 260 20.18 -6.03 -8.31
C LEU A 260 19.63 -7.44 -8.11
N VAL A 261 18.71 -7.86 -8.97
CA VAL A 261 18.07 -9.18 -8.98
C VAL A 261 18.23 -9.77 -10.38
N ASP A 262 19.00 -10.83 -10.54
CA ASP A 262 19.20 -11.52 -11.82
C ASP A 262 19.52 -10.54 -12.98
N ASP A 263 20.48 -9.63 -12.77
CA ASP A 263 20.93 -8.57 -13.68
C ASP A 263 19.85 -7.48 -13.99
N THR A 264 18.77 -7.44 -13.19
CA THR A 264 17.71 -6.44 -13.30
C THR A 264 17.69 -5.55 -12.06
N TYR A 265 17.66 -4.22 -12.26
CA TYR A 265 17.46 -3.29 -11.15
C TYR A 265 16.01 -3.32 -10.67
N ALA A 266 15.84 -3.38 -9.37
CA ALA A 266 14.54 -3.35 -8.70
C ALA A 266 14.61 -2.54 -7.41
N TYR A 267 13.47 -2.22 -6.81
CA TYR A 267 13.35 -1.40 -5.61
C TYR A 267 12.74 -2.23 -4.48
N ILE A 268 13.41 -2.26 -3.32
CA ILE A 268 12.93 -2.94 -2.11
C ILE A 268 12.70 -1.93 -1.00
N PRO A 269 11.60 -2.01 -0.21
CA PRO A 269 11.37 -1.05 0.88
C PRO A 269 12.53 -1.07 1.89
N GLN A 270 13.17 0.09 2.10
CA GLN A 270 14.39 0.23 2.90
C GLN A 270 14.26 -0.33 4.31
N GLY A 271 13.12 -0.10 4.97
CA GLY A 271 12.90 -0.55 6.35
C GLY A 271 12.94 -2.07 6.54
N TRP A 272 12.81 -2.85 5.46
CA TRP A 272 12.82 -4.32 5.49
C TRP A 272 14.17 -4.95 5.13
N VAL A 273 15.21 -4.15 4.98
CA VAL A 273 16.56 -4.63 4.66
C VAL A 273 17.55 -4.18 5.73
N HIS A 274 18.24 -5.13 6.33
CA HIS A 274 19.40 -4.88 7.18
C HIS A 274 20.67 -4.96 6.32
N LYS A 275 21.42 -3.87 6.20
CA LYS A 275 22.70 -3.87 5.47
C LYS A 275 23.77 -4.55 6.34
N ASP A 276 24.62 -5.37 5.75
CA ASP A 276 25.70 -6.06 6.48
C ASP A 276 26.67 -5.10 7.16
N ALA A 277 26.80 -3.87 6.65
CA ALA A 277 27.61 -2.80 7.23
C ALA A 277 26.98 -2.12 8.44
N ASP A 278 25.67 -2.28 8.66
CA ASP A 278 24.94 -1.66 9.77
C ASP A 278 25.14 -2.46 11.07
N PRO A 279 25.05 -1.82 12.24
CA PRO A 279 25.03 -2.53 13.51
C PRO A 279 23.90 -3.56 13.56
N ALA A 280 24.18 -4.77 14.04
CA ALA A 280 23.17 -5.81 14.18
C ALA A 280 21.95 -5.30 14.96
N PHE A 281 20.76 -5.60 14.45
CA PHE A 281 19.52 -5.31 15.18
C PHE A 281 19.47 -6.17 16.44
N GLU A 282 19.33 -5.53 17.58
CA GLU A 282 19.14 -6.23 18.86
C GLU A 282 17.67 -6.56 19.04
N SER A 283 17.33 -7.85 18.96
CA SER A 283 15.98 -8.31 19.32
C SER A 283 15.74 -8.04 20.80
N TRP A 284 14.52 -7.69 21.15
CA TRP A 284 14.16 -7.41 22.54
C TRP A 284 12.86 -8.12 22.97
N ASP A 285 12.81 -8.48 24.25
CA ASP A 285 11.64 -9.09 24.85
C ASP A 285 10.71 -8.02 25.45
N GLY A 286 9.41 -8.22 25.26
CA GLY A 286 8.39 -7.29 25.71
C GLY A 286 7.03 -7.94 25.87
N PHE A 287 6.01 -7.10 25.81
CA PHE A 287 4.62 -7.49 26.00
C PHE A 287 3.70 -6.80 25.01
N ALA A 288 2.62 -7.49 24.61
CA ALA A 288 1.52 -6.85 23.94
C ALA A 288 0.87 -5.83 24.91
N GLY A 289 0.74 -4.56 24.52
CA GLY A 289 0.18 -3.51 25.35
C GLY A 289 -1.33 -3.64 25.56
N TYR A 290 -2.01 -4.21 24.59
CA TYR A 290 -3.45 -4.53 24.61
C TYR A 290 -3.73 -5.68 23.65
N ASN A 291 -4.99 -6.08 23.53
CA ASN A 291 -5.35 -7.12 22.57
C ASN A 291 -5.03 -6.64 21.14
N CYS A 292 -4.20 -7.36 20.44
CA CYS A 292 -3.80 -7.06 19.07
C CYS A 292 -3.83 -8.32 18.20
N LYS A 293 -3.72 -8.11 16.89
CA LYS A 293 -3.69 -9.17 15.90
C LYS A 293 -2.30 -9.30 15.34
N LEU A 294 -1.92 -10.53 15.03
CA LEU A 294 -0.72 -10.88 14.30
C LEU A 294 -1.13 -11.25 12.87
N TYR A 295 -0.48 -10.64 11.91
CA TYR A 295 -0.76 -10.82 10.49
C TYR A 295 0.36 -11.58 9.79
N ASP A 296 0.05 -12.17 8.63
CA ASP A 296 1.00 -12.90 7.78
C ASP A 296 1.80 -11.99 6.83
N ASN A 297 1.51 -10.68 6.82
CA ASN A 297 2.21 -9.72 5.97
C ASN A 297 2.46 -8.37 6.67
N TYR A 298 3.44 -7.64 6.15
CA TYR A 298 3.90 -6.36 6.69
C TYR A 298 2.90 -5.19 6.50
N LEU A 299 1.89 -5.33 5.66
CA LEU A 299 0.84 -4.32 5.47
C LEU A 299 -0.19 -4.34 6.59
N LEU A 300 -0.09 -5.28 7.56
CA LEU A 300 -1.02 -5.49 8.66
C LEU A 300 -2.46 -5.74 8.20
N ARG A 301 -2.60 -6.38 7.05
CA ARG A 301 -3.86 -6.79 6.45
C ARG A 301 -3.72 -8.21 5.87
N GLY A 302 -4.83 -8.81 5.47
CA GLY A 302 -4.79 -10.18 4.97
C GLY A 302 -5.15 -11.18 6.07
N LYS A 303 -4.43 -12.31 6.11
CA LYS A 303 -4.75 -13.40 7.04
C LYS A 303 -4.27 -13.08 8.45
N GLU A 304 -5.20 -13.09 9.42
CA GLU A 304 -4.85 -13.11 10.84
C GLU A 304 -4.23 -14.46 11.19
N VAL A 305 -2.97 -14.44 11.62
CA VAL A 305 -2.22 -15.63 12.04
C VAL A 305 -2.58 -15.99 13.47
N LYS A 306 -2.70 -14.97 14.34
CA LYS A 306 -2.97 -15.16 15.77
C LYS A 306 -3.55 -13.90 16.40
N GLN A 307 -4.49 -14.07 17.32
CA GLN A 307 -4.90 -13.02 18.24
C GLN A 307 -4.08 -13.09 19.53
N ILE A 308 -3.56 -11.94 19.97
CA ILE A 308 -2.70 -11.82 21.13
C ILE A 308 -3.43 -10.99 22.20
N SER A 309 -3.52 -11.50 23.41
CA SER A 309 -4.09 -10.76 24.55
C SER A 309 -3.07 -9.76 25.11
N GLY A 310 -3.56 -8.69 25.72
CA GLY A 310 -2.71 -7.75 26.44
C GLY A 310 -1.83 -8.46 27.49
N ASN A 311 -0.62 -7.96 27.72
CA ASN A 311 0.41 -8.54 28.58
C ASN A 311 0.94 -9.93 28.16
N THR A 312 0.60 -10.43 26.96
CA THR A 312 1.27 -11.62 26.41
C THR A 312 2.75 -11.30 26.16
N ALA A 313 3.63 -12.19 26.61
CA ALA A 313 5.07 -12.05 26.34
C ALA A 313 5.36 -12.25 24.84
N ILE A 314 6.21 -11.41 24.29
CA ILE A 314 6.63 -11.37 22.89
C ILE A 314 8.14 -11.15 22.79
N THR A 315 8.72 -11.54 21.67
CA THR A 315 10.08 -11.12 21.28
C THR A 315 9.97 -10.31 19.98
N VAL A 316 10.45 -9.09 19.95
CA VAL A 316 10.53 -8.26 18.75
C VAL A 316 11.81 -8.62 18.01
N LEU A 317 11.66 -9.12 16.78
CA LEU A 317 12.75 -9.58 15.92
C LEU A 317 13.25 -8.48 14.98
N TRP A 318 12.36 -7.59 14.54
CA TRP A 318 12.66 -6.46 13.66
C TRP A 318 11.58 -5.38 13.78
N THR A 319 11.94 -4.14 13.44
CA THR A 319 10.99 -3.02 13.35
C THR A 319 11.28 -2.19 12.11
N ALA A 320 10.25 -1.99 11.29
CA ALA A 320 10.27 -1.13 10.11
C ALA A 320 9.14 -0.10 10.22
N GLY A 321 9.47 1.11 10.67
CA GLY A 321 8.47 2.16 10.90
C GLY A 321 7.40 1.75 11.91
N ASP A 322 6.14 1.77 11.48
CA ASP A 322 4.98 1.43 12.33
C ASP A 322 4.70 -0.08 12.44
N VAL A 323 5.53 -0.93 11.85
CA VAL A 323 5.33 -2.38 11.81
C VAL A 323 6.51 -3.12 12.41
N SER A 324 6.22 -4.11 13.23
CA SER A 324 7.23 -4.97 13.84
C SER A 324 6.99 -6.43 13.50
N VAL A 325 8.07 -7.17 13.22
CA VAL A 325 8.09 -8.63 13.19
C VAL A 325 8.26 -9.12 14.60
N ILE A 326 7.30 -9.88 15.09
CA ILE A 326 7.33 -10.40 16.47
C ILE A 326 7.16 -11.92 16.50
N ARG A 327 7.71 -12.51 17.57
CA ARG A 327 7.53 -13.92 17.89
C ARG A 327 6.68 -14.05 19.15
N VAL A 328 5.67 -14.93 19.10
CA VAL A 328 4.78 -15.25 20.22
C VAL A 328 4.70 -16.77 20.36
N GLY A 329 5.52 -17.35 21.26
CA GLY A 329 5.79 -18.79 21.26
C GLY A 329 6.51 -19.18 19.98
N ASP A 330 5.96 -20.16 19.25
CA ASP A 330 6.52 -20.62 17.96
C ASP A 330 5.97 -19.87 16.74
N THR A 331 5.07 -18.89 16.95
CA THR A 331 4.44 -18.16 15.86
C THR A 331 5.19 -16.86 15.60
N ILE A 332 5.58 -16.62 14.36
CA ILE A 332 6.14 -15.35 13.88
C ILE A 332 5.07 -14.68 13.01
N GLY A 333 5.01 -13.35 13.07
CA GLY A 333 4.14 -12.53 12.20
C GLY A 333 4.32 -11.05 12.49
N TYR A 334 3.45 -10.25 11.90
CA TYR A 334 3.53 -8.79 11.88
C TYR A 334 2.48 -8.17 12.81
N ALA A 335 2.91 -7.18 13.58
CA ALA A 335 2.03 -6.40 14.43
C ALA A 335 2.37 -4.91 14.32
N SER A 336 1.41 -4.05 14.67
CA SER A 336 1.68 -2.61 14.77
C SER A 336 2.60 -2.34 15.95
N THR A 337 3.66 -1.56 15.73
CA THR A 337 4.69 -1.24 16.73
C THR A 337 4.10 -0.53 17.94
N ASP A 338 3.07 0.29 17.78
CA ASP A 338 2.39 1.02 18.87
C ASP A 338 1.64 0.10 19.84
N THR A 339 1.39 -1.16 19.45
CA THR A 339 0.75 -2.17 20.29
C THR A 339 1.73 -2.87 21.24
N LEU A 340 3.04 -2.61 21.10
CA LEU A 340 4.10 -3.31 21.80
C LEU A 340 4.67 -2.46 22.94
N ARG A 341 5.10 -3.09 24.03
CA ARG A 341 5.66 -2.43 25.21
C ARG A 341 6.79 -3.26 25.81
N THR A 342 7.76 -2.57 26.39
CA THR A 342 8.87 -3.20 27.13
C THR A 342 8.47 -3.68 28.54
N THR A 343 7.37 -3.15 29.10
CA THR A 343 6.90 -3.47 30.43
C THR A 343 5.45 -3.92 30.41
N ARG A 344 5.09 -4.78 31.39
CA ARG A 344 3.69 -5.20 31.59
C ARG A 344 2.84 -4.04 32.06
N ILE A 345 1.60 -3.98 31.58
CA ILE A 345 0.58 -3.12 32.12
C ILE A 345 0.22 -3.66 33.53
N PRO A 346 0.30 -2.85 34.59
CA PRO A 346 -0.12 -3.27 35.90
C PRO A 346 -1.57 -3.75 35.88
N ALA A 347 -1.86 -4.87 36.52
CA ALA A 347 -3.24 -5.28 36.75
C ALA A 347 -3.96 -4.17 37.50
N GLN A 348 -5.04 -3.65 36.94
CA GLN A 348 -5.92 -2.76 37.70
C GLN A 348 -6.38 -3.55 38.93
N LYS A 349 -6.03 -3.09 40.13
CA LYS A 349 -6.59 -3.63 41.38
C LYS A 349 -8.10 -3.51 41.22
N LYS A 350 -8.79 -4.64 41.14
CA LYS A 350 -10.24 -4.68 41.30
C LYS A 350 -10.49 -3.94 42.62
N GLN A 351 -11.11 -2.77 42.55
CA GLN A 351 -11.58 -2.09 43.72
C GLN A 351 -12.56 -3.09 44.34
N GLU A 352 -12.13 -3.77 45.39
CA GLU A 352 -13.00 -4.59 46.19
C GLU A 352 -14.03 -3.59 46.77
N ASP A 353 -15.21 -3.61 46.16
CA ASP A 353 -16.38 -3.00 46.76
C ASP A 353 -16.54 -3.69 48.10
N GLY A 354 -15.92 -3.05 49.10
CA GLY A 354 -16.17 -3.37 50.50
C GLY A 354 -17.65 -3.13 50.75
N GLY A 355 -18.43 -4.21 50.63
CA GLY A 355 -19.80 -4.23 51.03
C GLY A 355 -19.88 -3.85 52.52
N SER A 356 -20.24 -2.58 52.78
CA SER A 356 -20.82 -2.16 54.04
C SER A 356 -22.15 -1.51 53.74
N SER A 357 -23.18 -2.29 53.92
CA SER A 357 -24.56 -1.85 53.99
C SER A 357 -24.69 -0.81 55.11
N SER A 358 -25.12 0.40 54.75
CA SER A 358 -26.17 1.12 55.50
C SER A 358 -26.39 2.50 54.91
N GLY A 359 -27.56 2.73 54.42
CA GLY A 359 -28.43 3.88 54.52
C GLY A 359 -27.87 5.25 54.20
N GLY A 360 -28.53 5.94 53.25
CA GLY A 360 -28.49 7.40 53.25
C GLY A 360 -28.31 8.01 51.85
N SER A 361 -29.39 8.28 51.23
CA SER A 361 -29.83 9.39 50.35
C SER A 361 -28.79 10.43 49.95
N SER A 362 -28.95 10.81 48.68
CA SER A 362 -28.74 12.09 48.00
C SER A 362 -27.41 12.37 47.27
N GLY A 363 -27.50 12.48 45.96
CA GLY A 363 -27.12 13.62 45.15
C GLY A 363 -25.64 13.81 44.81
N GLY A 364 -25.36 13.83 43.52
CA GLY A 364 -24.16 14.51 43.03
C GLY A 364 -23.51 13.82 41.85
N GLY A 365 -23.84 14.28 40.62
CA GLY A 365 -23.15 13.91 39.41
C GLY A 365 -21.72 14.43 39.42
N GLY A 366 -20.81 13.60 38.97
CA GLY A 366 -19.42 13.95 38.71
C GLY A 366 -18.92 13.11 37.54
N GLY A 367 -18.97 13.69 36.34
CA GLY A 367 -18.42 13.10 35.16
C GLY A 367 -16.90 13.03 35.29
N ASN A 368 -16.34 11.84 35.27
CA ASN A 368 -14.91 11.65 35.13
C ASN A 368 -14.52 11.73 33.65
N GLU A 369 -14.09 12.92 33.28
CA GLU A 369 -13.42 13.19 32.00
C GLU A 369 -12.04 12.52 32.04
N TRP A 370 -11.87 11.48 31.26
CA TRP A 370 -10.60 10.77 31.11
C TRP A 370 -9.70 11.57 30.18
N THR A 371 -8.64 12.16 30.67
CA THR A 371 -7.59 12.84 29.90
C THR A 371 -6.39 11.89 29.80
N PRO A 372 -5.93 11.54 28.57
CA PRO A 372 -4.71 10.76 28.43
C PRO A 372 -3.49 11.63 28.81
N PRO A 373 -2.43 11.04 29.42
CA PRO A 373 -1.20 11.76 29.71
C PRO A 373 -0.51 12.20 28.41
N ALA A 374 -0.02 13.44 28.42
CA ALA A 374 0.81 13.98 27.35
C ALA A 374 2.15 13.23 27.28
N LEU A 375 2.63 12.97 26.07
CA LEU A 375 3.97 12.45 25.77
C LEU A 375 5.01 13.54 26.00
#